data_8591e767ad8c8a43d894bcc7d84e8e7a
#
_entry.id   8591e767ad8c8a43d894bcc7d84e8e7a
#
_cell.length_a   1.000
_cell.length_b   1.000
_cell.length_c   1.000
_cell.angle_alpha   90.00
_cell.angle_beta   90.00
_cell.angle_gamma   90.00
#
_symmetry.space_group_name_H-M   'P 1'
#
loop_
_entity.id
_entity.type
_entity.pdbx_description
1 polymer ?
#
loop_
_entity_poly.entity_id
_entity_poly.type
_entity_poly.pdbx_seq_one_letter_code
_entity_poly.pdbx_strand_id
1 'polypeptide(L)'
;FHGRENAMNAGLDAAIGDYVYEFDTTELCYPQTLIFEAYRTAMQGSDIVSVCPRSSRNGSGLFYKVFNAYSHSKYQLRTDAFRLVNRRAINRVHASSAHLPYRKAAYAASGLKMVDLEFDGKLTDKTLGRFNLALDSLALYTDAGFKVSIGITLCMMLVAVAELLYTLAVFATGHPVAGWTTTMFVITLGFAGLFAVLTIVVKYLTLLLSLCACASTPAAN
;
A
#
# COMPACT_ATOMS: atom_id res chain seq x y z
N PHE A 1 9.03 8.93 20.70
CA PHE A 1 8.55 9.61 19.48
C PHE A 1 7.64 8.66 18.71
N HIS A 2 6.32 8.90 18.71
CA HIS A 2 5.31 8.01 18.12
C HIS A 2 5.12 8.21 16.60
N GLY A 3 5.97 8.99 15.93
CA GLY A 3 5.83 9.31 14.52
C GLY A 3 4.68 10.27 14.18
N ARG A 4 4.73 10.86 12.98
CA ARG A 4 3.76 11.87 12.53
C ARG A 4 2.34 11.31 12.40
N GLU A 5 2.18 10.09 11.89
CA GLU A 5 0.85 9.47 11.71
C GLU A 5 0.14 9.25 13.04
N ASN A 6 0.84 8.76 14.06
CA ASN A 6 0.25 8.56 15.39
C ASN A 6 -0.12 9.89 16.06
N ALA A 7 0.71 10.93 15.90
CA ALA A 7 0.39 12.26 16.42
C ALA A 7 -0.85 12.85 15.74
N MET A 8 -1.00 12.66 14.44
CA MET A 8 -2.18 13.11 13.69
C MET A 8 -3.43 12.30 14.05
N ASN A 9 -3.31 10.99 14.27
CA ASN A 9 -4.41 10.16 14.75
C ASN A 9 -4.90 10.64 16.13
N ALA A 10 -3.98 10.90 17.06
CA ALA A 10 -4.34 11.47 18.37
C ALA A 10 -5.01 12.85 18.24
N GLY A 11 -4.58 13.68 17.29
CA GLY A 11 -5.24 14.96 17.00
C GLY A 11 -6.67 14.79 16.45
N LEU A 12 -6.91 13.80 15.59
CA LEU A 12 -8.25 13.46 15.09
C LEU A 12 -9.17 12.94 16.19
N ASP A 13 -8.63 12.13 17.12
CA ASP A 13 -9.37 11.63 18.27
C ASP A 13 -9.79 12.75 19.22
N ALA A 14 -8.91 13.73 19.41
CA ALA A 14 -9.18 14.90 20.25
C ALA A 14 -10.11 15.94 19.58
N ALA A 15 -10.22 15.91 18.25
CA ALA A 15 -11.05 16.86 17.51
C ALA A 15 -12.55 16.58 17.74
N ILE A 16 -13.34 17.61 18.04
CA ILE A 16 -14.79 17.51 18.33
C ILE A 16 -15.68 18.04 17.21
N GLY A 17 -15.12 18.72 16.19
CA GLY A 17 -15.87 19.32 15.08
C GLY A 17 -16.47 18.28 14.13
N ASP A 18 -17.53 18.69 13.41
CA ASP A 18 -18.16 17.86 12.36
C ASP A 18 -17.26 17.70 11.13
N TYR A 19 -16.39 18.68 10.89
CA TYR A 19 -15.38 18.71 9.85
C TYR A 19 -14.02 19.00 10.46
N VAL A 20 -13.00 18.27 10.07
CA VAL A 20 -11.62 18.42 10.56
C VAL A 20 -10.67 18.65 9.39
N TYR A 21 -9.89 19.72 9.47
CA TYR A 21 -8.80 19.96 8.54
C TYR A 21 -7.54 19.21 8.99
N GLU A 22 -6.99 18.40 8.11
CA GLU A 22 -5.71 17.73 8.29
C GLU A 22 -4.64 18.39 7.43
N PHE A 23 -3.66 19.04 8.06
CA PHE A 23 -2.51 19.63 7.38
C PHE A 23 -1.29 18.73 7.53
N ASP A 24 -0.79 18.18 6.42
CA ASP A 24 0.40 17.34 6.42
C ASP A 24 1.70 18.15 6.48
N THR A 25 1.65 19.46 6.22
CA THR A 25 2.78 20.40 6.26
C THR A 25 2.36 21.69 6.92
N THR A 26 3.33 22.37 7.54
CA THR A 26 3.18 23.73 8.08
C THR A 26 3.44 24.80 7.02
N GLU A 27 3.93 24.42 5.83
CA GLU A 27 4.20 25.36 4.73
C GLU A 27 2.92 25.64 3.95
N LEU A 28 2.54 26.90 3.83
CA LEU A 28 1.39 27.37 3.05
C LEU A 28 1.79 27.53 1.57
N CYS A 29 1.89 26.43 0.85
CA CYS A 29 2.26 26.42 -0.57
C CYS A 29 1.05 26.52 -1.52
N TYR A 30 -0.13 26.88 -1.01
CA TYR A 30 -1.39 26.93 -1.74
C TYR A 30 -2.17 28.21 -1.43
N PRO A 31 -3.06 28.68 -2.32
CA PRO A 31 -3.94 29.80 -2.05
C PRO A 31 -4.86 29.57 -0.85
N GLN A 32 -4.92 30.51 0.08
CA GLN A 32 -5.77 30.39 1.28
C GLN A 32 -7.25 30.25 0.97
N THR A 33 -7.70 30.73 -0.20
CA THR A 33 -9.08 30.60 -0.69
C THR A 33 -9.51 29.13 -0.82
N LEU A 34 -8.56 28.20 -1.06
CA LEU A 34 -8.85 26.76 -1.14
C LEU A 34 -9.35 26.16 0.17
N ILE A 35 -9.05 26.76 1.31
CA ILE A 35 -9.57 26.32 2.61
C ILE A 35 -11.10 26.46 2.61
N PHE A 36 -11.61 27.61 2.15
CA PHE A 36 -13.06 27.87 2.07
C PHE A 36 -13.72 27.06 0.95
N GLU A 37 -13.03 26.86 -0.16
CA GLU A 37 -13.52 26.06 -1.28
C GLU A 37 -13.64 24.59 -0.89
N ALA A 38 -12.69 24.05 -0.16
CA ALA A 38 -12.75 22.70 0.40
C ALA A 38 -13.97 22.53 1.32
N TYR A 39 -14.25 23.51 2.18
CA TYR A 39 -15.43 23.47 3.04
C TYR A 39 -16.73 23.50 2.23
N ARG A 40 -16.84 24.39 1.22
CA ARG A 40 -18.03 24.45 0.34
C ARG A 40 -18.25 23.12 -0.38
N THR A 41 -17.16 22.48 -0.86
CA THR A 41 -17.26 21.18 -1.54
C THR A 41 -17.67 20.06 -0.58
N ALA A 42 -17.21 20.09 0.65
CA ALA A 42 -17.64 19.14 1.68
C ALA A 42 -19.13 19.29 2.01
N MET A 43 -19.63 20.54 2.10
CA MET A 43 -21.06 20.84 2.32
C MET A 43 -21.96 20.36 1.17
N GLN A 44 -21.43 20.14 -0.02
CA GLN A 44 -22.15 19.53 -1.15
C GLN A 44 -22.28 18.01 -1.06
N GLY A 45 -21.93 17.43 0.08
CA GLY A 45 -22.10 16.00 0.37
C GLY A 45 -20.88 15.14 0.00
N SER A 46 -19.68 15.72 0.06
CA SER A 46 -18.43 14.97 -0.01
C SER A 46 -17.95 14.63 1.40
N ASP A 47 -17.52 13.37 1.61
CA ASP A 47 -17.05 12.93 2.92
C ASP A 47 -15.60 13.38 3.18
N ILE A 48 -14.80 13.42 2.12
CA ILE A 48 -13.39 13.80 2.16
C ILE A 48 -13.09 14.70 0.96
N VAL A 49 -12.44 15.83 1.21
CA VAL A 49 -11.97 16.76 0.17
C VAL A 49 -10.47 16.89 0.31
N SER A 50 -9.72 16.46 -0.71
CA SER A 50 -8.25 16.54 -0.76
C SER A 50 -7.81 17.69 -1.66
N VAL A 51 -6.85 18.49 -1.22
CA VAL A 51 -6.29 19.58 -2.01
C VAL A 51 -4.92 19.18 -2.53
N CYS A 52 -4.82 18.98 -3.85
CA CYS A 52 -3.68 18.38 -4.52
C CYS A 52 -3.03 19.35 -5.50
N PRO A 53 -1.69 19.39 -5.62
CA PRO A 53 -1.04 20.14 -6.69
C PRO A 53 -1.30 19.46 -8.04
N ARG A 54 -1.59 20.24 -9.07
CA ARG A 54 -1.80 19.75 -10.45
C ARG A 54 -0.55 19.05 -11.00
N SER A 55 0.64 19.51 -10.62
CA SER A 55 1.92 18.93 -11.02
C SER A 55 2.62 18.26 -9.84
N SER A 56 2.28 17.01 -9.55
CA SER A 56 3.04 16.16 -8.61
C SER A 56 4.15 15.41 -9.37
N ARG A 57 5.32 16.04 -9.54
CA ARG A 57 6.44 15.49 -10.31
C ARG A 57 7.58 14.94 -9.45
N ASN A 58 7.42 14.82 -8.14
CA ASN A 58 8.49 14.41 -7.21
C ASN A 58 8.37 12.94 -6.80
N GLY A 59 9.48 12.31 -6.47
CA GLY A 59 9.80 10.91 -6.17
C GLY A 59 8.76 9.97 -5.52
N SER A 60 7.67 10.48 -4.97
CA SER A 60 6.52 9.71 -4.50
C SER A 60 5.64 9.17 -5.63
N GLY A 61 5.81 9.66 -6.87
CA GLY A 61 5.00 9.26 -8.02
C GLY A 61 5.08 7.77 -8.38
N LEU A 62 6.24 7.12 -8.14
CA LEU A 62 6.39 5.68 -8.37
C LEU A 62 5.58 4.87 -7.36
N PHE A 63 5.63 5.24 -6.07
CA PHE A 63 4.83 4.61 -5.03
C PHE A 63 3.33 4.70 -5.33
N TYR A 64 2.84 5.90 -5.64
CA TYR A 64 1.42 6.09 -5.97
C TYR A 64 1.00 5.34 -7.24
N LYS A 65 1.89 5.24 -8.27
CA LYS A 65 1.62 4.41 -9.45
C LYS A 65 1.47 2.94 -9.09
N VAL A 66 2.39 2.39 -8.30
CA VAL A 66 2.34 1.00 -7.85
C VAL A 66 1.13 0.77 -6.96
N PHE A 67 0.90 1.65 -5.98
CA PHE A 67 -0.25 1.55 -5.08
C PHE A 67 -1.57 1.57 -5.88
N ASN A 68 -1.76 2.53 -6.77
CA ASN A 68 -2.99 2.67 -7.56
C ASN A 68 -3.18 1.52 -8.57
N ALA A 69 -2.10 0.91 -9.07
CA ALA A 69 -2.18 -0.24 -9.98
C ALA A 69 -2.62 -1.53 -9.27
N TYR A 70 -2.25 -1.69 -7.99
CA TYR A 70 -2.52 -2.91 -7.22
C TYR A 70 -3.57 -2.74 -6.11
N SER A 71 -4.01 -1.51 -5.83
CA SER A 71 -5.10 -1.24 -4.90
C SER A 71 -6.45 -1.50 -5.56
N HIS A 72 -7.36 -2.16 -4.84
CA HIS A 72 -8.76 -2.33 -5.24
C HIS A 72 -9.61 -1.08 -4.95
N SER A 73 -8.99 0.02 -4.56
CA SER A 73 -9.68 1.28 -4.27
C SER A 73 -10.19 1.95 -5.54
N LYS A 74 -11.43 2.44 -5.50
CA LYS A 74 -12.01 3.27 -6.57
C LYS A 74 -11.34 4.64 -6.67
N TYR A 75 -10.65 5.07 -5.62
CA TYR A 75 -10.01 6.38 -5.52
C TYR A 75 -8.49 6.24 -5.67
N GLN A 76 -7.91 7.06 -6.54
CA GLN A 76 -6.46 7.08 -6.77
C GLN A 76 -5.76 7.95 -5.72
N LEU A 77 -4.77 7.39 -5.02
CA LEU A 77 -3.94 8.16 -4.10
C LEU A 77 -3.07 9.16 -4.87
N ARG A 78 -3.08 10.41 -4.38
CA ARG A 78 -2.25 11.51 -4.88
C ARG A 78 -1.56 12.22 -3.71
N THR A 79 -0.52 13.01 -4.01
CA THR A 79 0.07 13.89 -3.01
C THR A 79 -0.87 15.07 -2.79
N ASP A 80 -1.29 15.29 -1.55
CA ASP A 80 -2.12 16.43 -1.13
C ASP A 80 -1.35 17.37 -0.19
N ALA A 81 -1.74 18.64 -0.18
CA ALA A 81 -1.24 19.65 0.74
C ALA A 81 -1.97 19.57 2.08
N PHE A 82 -3.26 19.47 2.02
CA PHE A 82 -4.15 19.26 3.16
C PHE A 82 -5.44 18.57 2.70
N ARG A 83 -6.22 18.10 3.65
CA ARG A 83 -7.56 17.56 3.39
C ARG A 83 -8.56 18.01 4.45
N LEU A 84 -9.81 18.02 4.06
CA LEU A 84 -10.96 18.23 4.94
C LEU A 84 -11.73 16.92 5.03
N VAL A 85 -11.95 16.43 6.24
CA VAL A 85 -12.58 15.15 6.51
C VAL A 85 -13.80 15.37 7.39
N ASN A 86 -14.95 14.77 7.05
CA ASN A 86 -16.13 14.83 7.91
C ASN A 86 -16.05 13.81 9.05
N ARG A 87 -16.81 14.03 10.11
CA ARG A 87 -16.83 13.16 11.30
C ARG A 87 -17.21 11.72 10.96
N ARG A 88 -18.12 11.54 10.01
CA ARG A 88 -18.52 10.21 9.53
C ARG A 88 -17.35 9.43 8.95
N ALA A 89 -16.48 10.08 8.17
CA ALA A 89 -15.32 9.46 7.58
C ALA A 89 -14.28 9.09 8.64
N ILE A 90 -14.04 9.97 9.61
CA ILE A 90 -13.15 9.69 10.75
C ILE A 90 -13.64 8.47 11.51
N ASN A 91 -14.90 8.45 11.92
CA ASN A 91 -15.47 7.33 12.68
C ASN A 91 -15.45 6.02 11.91
N ARG A 92 -15.72 6.05 10.60
CA ARG A 92 -15.68 4.85 9.74
C ARG A 92 -14.27 4.28 9.62
N VAL A 93 -13.28 5.14 9.45
CA VAL A 93 -11.88 4.71 9.33
C VAL A 93 -11.35 4.19 10.65
N HIS A 94 -11.69 4.83 11.78
CA HIS A 94 -11.34 4.34 13.12
C HIS A 94 -12.01 3.01 13.46
N ALA A 95 -13.26 2.82 13.07
CA ALA A 95 -13.96 1.55 13.25
C ALA A 95 -13.35 0.39 12.42
N SER A 96 -12.74 0.72 11.28
CA SER A 96 -12.12 -0.29 10.41
C SER A 96 -10.74 -0.73 10.87
N SER A 97 -10.01 0.07 11.67
CA SER A 97 -8.67 -0.27 12.13
C SER A 97 -8.33 0.50 13.41
N ALA A 98 -8.03 -0.24 14.48
CA ALA A 98 -7.57 0.34 15.74
C ALA A 98 -6.18 1.00 15.61
N HIS A 99 -5.39 0.63 14.60
CA HIS A 99 -4.09 1.21 14.30
C HIS A 99 -4.00 1.55 12.82
N LEU A 100 -3.89 2.85 12.51
CA LEU A 100 -3.81 3.37 11.16
C LEU A 100 -2.36 3.72 10.80
N PRO A 101 -1.63 2.81 10.16
CA PRO A 101 -0.24 3.08 9.80
C PRO A 101 -0.14 4.18 8.73
N TYR A 102 -1.15 4.30 7.85
CA TYR A 102 -1.19 5.32 6.81
C TYR A 102 -2.64 5.75 6.49
N ARG A 103 -3.06 6.89 7.04
CA ARG A 103 -4.44 7.40 6.93
C ARG A 103 -4.92 7.60 5.50
N LYS A 104 -4.06 8.11 4.61
CA LYS A 104 -4.44 8.34 3.19
C LYS A 104 -4.92 7.06 2.52
N ALA A 105 -4.22 5.95 2.75
CA ALA A 105 -4.60 4.65 2.21
C ALA A 105 -5.91 4.15 2.83
N ALA A 106 -6.10 4.36 4.14
CA ALA A 106 -7.33 4.00 4.83
C ALA A 106 -8.54 4.78 4.31
N TYR A 107 -8.40 6.09 4.08
CA TYR A 107 -9.44 6.91 3.46
C TYR A 107 -9.77 6.43 2.04
N ALA A 108 -8.76 6.17 1.21
CA ALA A 108 -8.99 5.66 -0.15
C ALA A 108 -9.68 4.28 -0.17
N ALA A 109 -9.35 3.41 0.80
CA ALA A 109 -9.95 2.09 0.94
C ALA A 109 -11.35 2.12 1.57
N SER A 110 -11.74 3.21 2.23
CA SER A 110 -13.01 3.33 2.97
C SER A 110 -14.27 3.29 2.10
N GLY A 111 -14.13 3.53 0.79
CA GLY A 111 -15.23 3.62 -0.16
C GLY A 111 -16.13 4.86 0.02
N LEU A 112 -15.70 5.85 0.81
CA LEU A 112 -16.39 7.12 1.00
C LEU A 112 -16.23 8.03 -0.21
N LYS A 113 -17.14 9.03 -0.33
CA LYS A 113 -17.09 9.99 -1.43
C LYS A 113 -15.94 10.96 -1.22
N MET A 114 -14.90 10.83 -2.05
CA MET A 114 -13.73 11.71 -2.06
C MET A 114 -13.75 12.61 -3.29
N VAL A 115 -13.31 13.86 -3.12
CA VAL A 115 -13.17 14.85 -4.19
C VAL A 115 -11.82 15.52 -4.07
N ASP A 116 -11.14 15.69 -5.21
CA ASP A 116 -9.88 16.42 -5.30
C ASP A 116 -10.11 17.83 -5.82
N LEU A 117 -9.53 18.80 -5.12
CA LEU A 117 -9.37 20.17 -5.59
C LEU A 117 -7.93 20.37 -6.04
N GLU A 118 -7.74 20.84 -7.26
CA GLU A 118 -6.41 21.02 -7.82
C GLU A 118 -5.96 22.48 -7.76
N PHE A 119 -4.67 22.69 -7.43
CA PHE A 119 -4.06 24.01 -7.48
C PHE A 119 -2.73 23.99 -8.23
N ASP A 120 -2.34 25.15 -8.78
CA ASP A 120 -1.06 25.34 -9.43
C ASP A 120 -0.01 25.69 -8.37
N GLY A 121 0.82 24.70 -8.00
CA GLY A 121 1.87 24.83 -6.99
C GLY A 121 2.76 23.61 -6.93
N LYS A 122 3.85 23.71 -6.18
CA LYS A 122 4.76 22.59 -5.90
C LYS A 122 4.85 22.41 -4.39
N LEU A 123 4.63 21.19 -3.92
CA LEU A 123 4.90 20.84 -2.52
C LEU A 123 6.38 20.49 -2.39
N THR A 124 7.06 21.14 -1.46
CA THR A 124 8.44 20.83 -1.10
C THR A 124 8.41 19.63 -0.15
N ASP A 125 8.50 18.43 -0.71
CA ASP A 125 8.43 17.19 0.07
C ASP A 125 9.80 16.80 0.59
N LYS A 126 10.11 17.16 1.83
CA LYS A 126 11.28 16.66 2.57
C LYS A 126 10.95 15.34 3.23
N THR A 127 10.99 14.23 2.48
CA THR A 127 10.47 12.95 2.98
C THR A 127 11.53 11.87 3.02
N LEU A 128 12.36 11.89 4.05
CA LEU A 128 13.27 10.76 4.36
C LEU A 128 12.61 9.61 5.16
N GLY A 129 11.40 9.79 5.69
CA GLY A 129 10.73 8.78 6.55
C GLY A 129 9.57 8.01 5.91
N ARG A 130 9.19 8.32 4.66
CA ARG A 130 7.98 7.77 4.02
C ARG A 130 8.17 6.41 3.36
N PHE A 131 9.39 5.94 3.15
CA PHE A 131 9.62 4.68 2.45
C PHE A 131 9.08 3.48 3.24
N ASN A 132 9.35 3.41 4.54
CA ASN A 132 8.82 2.35 5.40
C ASN A 132 7.30 2.43 5.51
N LEU A 133 6.75 3.63 5.70
CA LEU A 133 5.30 3.85 5.69
C LEU A 133 4.64 3.47 4.35
N ALA A 134 5.34 3.73 3.25
CA ALA A 134 4.90 3.34 1.92
C ALA A 134 4.89 1.82 1.75
N LEU A 135 5.92 1.13 2.22
CA LEU A 135 5.99 -0.34 2.21
C LEU A 135 4.90 -0.97 3.08
N ASP A 136 4.70 -0.45 4.30
CA ASP A 136 3.68 -0.95 5.22
C ASP A 136 2.27 -0.75 4.65
N SER A 137 2.01 0.41 4.03
CA SER A 137 0.72 0.68 3.39
C SER A 137 0.51 -0.17 2.12
N LEU A 138 1.56 -0.43 1.35
CA LEU A 138 1.50 -1.31 0.18
C LEU A 138 1.16 -2.73 0.62
N ALA A 139 1.79 -3.23 1.68
CA ALA A 139 1.54 -4.56 2.21
C ALA A 139 0.11 -4.73 2.78
N LEU A 140 -0.42 -3.70 3.47
CA LEU A 140 -1.72 -3.77 4.15
C LEU A 140 -2.92 -3.48 3.24
N TYR A 141 -2.76 -2.60 2.26
CA TYR A 141 -3.89 -2.13 1.44
C TYR A 141 -3.83 -2.60 -0.02
N THR A 142 -2.82 -3.39 -0.41
CA THR A 142 -2.69 -3.89 -1.79
C THR A 142 -2.26 -5.36 -1.83
N ASP A 143 -2.67 -6.05 -2.90
CA ASP A 143 -2.20 -7.42 -3.18
C ASP A 143 -0.82 -7.45 -3.87
N ALA A 144 -0.10 -6.31 -3.90
CA ALA A 144 1.15 -6.19 -4.63
C ALA A 144 2.21 -7.18 -4.11
N GLY A 145 2.38 -7.26 -2.78
CA GLY A 145 3.34 -8.17 -2.16
C GLY A 145 3.07 -9.64 -2.51
N PHE A 146 1.79 -10.03 -2.48
CA PHE A 146 1.38 -11.39 -2.84
C PHE A 146 1.63 -11.72 -4.33
N LYS A 147 1.24 -10.83 -5.24
CA LYS A 147 1.45 -11.02 -6.69
C LYS A 147 2.93 -11.05 -7.06
N VAL A 148 3.75 -10.20 -6.47
CA VAL A 148 5.20 -10.19 -6.66
C VAL A 148 5.82 -11.48 -6.12
N SER A 149 5.42 -11.93 -4.94
CA SER A 149 5.91 -13.18 -4.34
C SER A 149 5.58 -14.40 -5.21
N ILE A 150 4.34 -14.51 -5.70
CA ILE A 150 3.94 -15.58 -6.64
C ILE A 150 4.76 -15.49 -7.93
N GLY A 151 4.95 -14.29 -8.50
CA GLY A 151 5.74 -14.10 -9.72
C GLY A 151 7.18 -14.57 -9.56
N ILE A 152 7.83 -14.22 -8.46
CA ILE A 152 9.19 -14.67 -8.14
C ILE A 152 9.23 -16.19 -7.97
N THR A 153 8.28 -16.76 -7.24
CA THR A 153 8.22 -18.23 -7.02
C THR A 153 8.02 -18.97 -8.33
N LEU A 154 7.11 -18.50 -9.20
CA LEU A 154 6.88 -19.13 -10.51
C LEU A 154 8.15 -19.07 -11.37
N CYS A 155 8.83 -17.92 -11.39
CA CYS A 155 10.11 -17.76 -12.10
C CYS A 155 11.17 -18.75 -11.57
N MET A 156 11.31 -18.87 -10.26
CA MET A 156 12.27 -19.80 -9.65
C MET A 156 11.90 -21.26 -9.90
N MET A 157 10.63 -21.62 -9.94
CA MET A 157 10.18 -22.96 -10.32
C MET A 157 10.50 -23.28 -11.77
N LEU A 158 10.36 -22.32 -12.70
CA LEU A 158 10.77 -22.50 -14.10
C LEU A 158 12.28 -22.71 -14.24
N VAL A 159 13.08 -21.95 -13.50
CA VAL A 159 14.53 -22.13 -13.46
C VAL A 159 14.90 -23.52 -12.92
N ALA A 160 14.28 -23.97 -11.85
CA ALA A 160 14.51 -25.30 -11.28
C ALA A 160 14.15 -26.42 -12.27
N VAL A 161 13.04 -26.30 -13.00
CA VAL A 161 12.67 -27.27 -14.06
C VAL A 161 13.68 -27.26 -15.20
N ALA A 162 14.12 -26.07 -15.66
CA ALA A 162 15.14 -25.98 -16.70
C ALA A 162 16.48 -26.60 -16.28
N GLU A 163 16.91 -26.39 -15.03
CA GLU A 163 18.12 -26.98 -14.44
C GLU A 163 17.98 -28.50 -14.34
N LEU A 164 16.82 -29.03 -13.95
CA LEU A 164 16.56 -30.46 -13.92
C LEU A 164 16.68 -31.08 -15.31
N LEU A 165 16.05 -30.46 -16.33
CA LEU A 165 16.13 -30.93 -17.72
C LEU A 165 17.56 -30.88 -18.25
N TYR A 166 18.32 -29.82 -17.96
CA TYR A 166 19.73 -29.70 -18.30
C TYR A 166 20.55 -30.82 -17.65
N THR A 167 20.37 -31.09 -16.35
CA THR A 167 21.07 -32.16 -15.62
C THR A 167 20.76 -33.54 -16.22
N LEU A 168 19.51 -33.81 -16.60
CA LEU A 168 19.14 -35.06 -17.28
C LEU A 168 19.75 -35.16 -18.67
N ALA A 169 19.80 -34.10 -19.45
CA ALA A 169 20.42 -34.08 -20.76
C ALA A 169 21.92 -34.34 -20.68
N VAL A 170 22.64 -33.71 -19.75
CA VAL A 170 24.08 -33.95 -19.53
C VAL A 170 24.35 -35.38 -19.05
N PHE A 171 23.48 -35.94 -18.22
CA PHE A 171 23.59 -37.34 -17.77
C PHE A 171 23.41 -38.32 -18.95
N ALA A 172 22.47 -38.03 -19.88
CA ALA A 172 22.19 -38.93 -21.00
C ALA A 172 23.21 -38.83 -22.16
N THR A 173 23.79 -37.63 -22.39
CA THR A 173 24.63 -37.36 -23.57
C THR A 173 26.13 -37.20 -23.24
N GLY A 174 26.50 -36.97 -21.99
CA GLY A 174 27.84 -36.67 -21.53
C GLY A 174 28.38 -37.71 -20.58
N HIS A 175 29.65 -37.51 -20.17
CA HIS A 175 30.28 -38.24 -19.09
C HIS A 175 30.57 -37.29 -17.93
N PRO A 176 29.52 -36.92 -17.13
CA PRO A 176 29.71 -35.99 -16.03
C PRO A 176 30.67 -36.56 -14.99
N VAL A 177 31.40 -35.67 -14.33
CA VAL A 177 32.28 -36.04 -13.21
C VAL A 177 31.46 -36.78 -12.15
N ALA A 178 32.02 -37.83 -11.57
CA ALA A 178 31.34 -38.62 -10.54
C ALA A 178 30.83 -37.72 -9.38
N GLY A 179 29.56 -37.84 -9.05
CA GLY A 179 28.90 -37.06 -8.01
C GLY A 179 28.29 -35.71 -8.47
N TRP A 180 28.65 -35.16 -9.63
CA TRP A 180 28.11 -33.89 -10.11
C TRP A 180 26.58 -33.91 -10.30
N THR A 181 26.09 -34.91 -11.00
CA THR A 181 24.65 -35.09 -11.27
C THR A 181 23.85 -35.22 -9.98
N THR A 182 24.33 -36.01 -9.02
CA THR A 182 23.66 -36.21 -7.73
C THR A 182 23.62 -34.92 -6.94
N THR A 183 24.71 -34.15 -6.93
CA THR A 183 24.77 -32.87 -6.22
C THR A 183 23.79 -31.85 -6.82
N MET A 184 23.76 -31.69 -8.14
CA MET A 184 22.85 -30.80 -8.84
C MET A 184 21.39 -31.20 -8.59
N PHE A 185 21.07 -32.49 -8.68
CA PHE A 185 19.73 -32.98 -8.42
C PHE A 185 19.24 -32.68 -7.01
N VAL A 186 20.09 -32.91 -5.99
CA VAL A 186 19.71 -32.62 -4.59
C VAL A 186 19.50 -31.13 -4.35
N ILE A 187 20.38 -30.27 -4.91
CA ILE A 187 20.30 -28.84 -4.78
C ILE A 187 19.00 -28.33 -5.45
N THR A 188 18.74 -28.72 -6.69
CA THR A 188 17.54 -28.31 -7.44
C THR A 188 16.26 -28.74 -6.73
N LEU A 189 16.20 -29.99 -6.24
CA LEU A 189 15.05 -30.49 -5.49
C LEU A 189 14.86 -29.75 -4.17
N GLY A 190 15.97 -29.46 -3.46
CA GLY A 190 15.96 -28.69 -2.21
C GLY A 190 15.40 -27.27 -2.40
N PHE A 191 15.88 -26.55 -3.42
CA PHE A 191 15.36 -25.21 -3.74
C PHE A 191 13.90 -25.24 -4.20
N ALA A 192 13.51 -26.19 -5.06
CA ALA A 192 12.12 -26.35 -5.47
C ALA A 192 11.19 -26.58 -4.27
N GLY A 193 11.57 -27.44 -3.33
CA GLY A 193 10.83 -27.66 -2.09
C GLY A 193 10.74 -26.43 -1.21
N LEU A 194 11.83 -25.69 -1.05
CA LEU A 194 11.87 -24.46 -0.27
C LEU A 194 10.94 -23.38 -0.85
N PHE A 195 10.95 -23.17 -2.16
CA PHE A 195 10.07 -22.22 -2.82
C PHE A 195 8.59 -22.65 -2.74
N ALA A 196 8.30 -23.95 -2.84
CA ALA A 196 6.94 -24.46 -2.65
C ALA A 196 6.43 -24.15 -1.23
N VAL A 197 7.21 -24.40 -0.19
CA VAL A 197 6.84 -24.08 1.20
C VAL A 197 6.68 -22.59 1.39
N LEU A 198 7.59 -21.76 0.88
CA LEU A 198 7.47 -20.28 0.95
C LEU A 198 6.19 -19.79 0.31
N THR A 199 5.78 -20.34 -0.83
CA THR A 199 4.50 -19.97 -1.49
C THR A 199 3.31 -20.26 -0.59
N ILE A 200 3.29 -21.42 0.05
CA ILE A 200 2.24 -21.80 1.00
C ILE A 200 2.20 -20.83 2.17
N VAL A 201 3.35 -20.53 2.77
CA VAL A 201 3.46 -19.61 3.92
C VAL A 201 2.94 -18.22 3.55
N VAL A 202 3.36 -17.67 2.40
CA VAL A 202 2.89 -16.36 1.92
C VAL A 202 1.38 -16.35 1.70
N LYS A 203 0.82 -17.42 1.13
CA LYS A 203 -0.63 -17.55 0.94
C LYS A 203 -1.39 -17.57 2.26
N TYR A 204 -0.94 -18.35 3.25
CA TYR A 204 -1.56 -18.37 4.58
C TYR A 204 -1.45 -17.03 5.29
N LEU A 205 -0.30 -16.36 5.18
CA LEU A 205 -0.11 -15.03 5.77
C LEU A 205 -1.09 -14.00 5.18
N THR A 206 -1.26 -14.01 3.86
CA THR A 206 -2.22 -13.13 3.16
C THR A 206 -3.65 -13.42 3.60
N LEU A 207 -3.99 -14.71 3.78
CA LEU A 207 -5.33 -15.11 4.22
C LEU A 207 -5.59 -14.67 5.67
N LEU A 208 -4.61 -14.80 6.57
CA LEU A 208 -4.70 -14.31 7.93
C LEU A 208 -4.89 -12.80 7.98
N LEU A 209 -4.13 -12.04 7.18
CA LEU A 209 -4.28 -10.59 7.08
C LEU A 209 -5.69 -10.21 6.58
N SER A 210 -6.23 -10.91 5.58
CA SER A 210 -7.58 -10.66 5.07
C SER A 210 -8.67 -10.97 6.11
N LEU A 211 -8.51 -12.02 6.90
CA LEU A 211 -9.43 -12.38 7.99
C LEU A 211 -9.39 -11.35 9.11
N CYS A 212 -8.20 -10.88 9.50
CA CYS A 212 -8.05 -9.81 10.48
C CYS A 212 -8.70 -8.50 9.98
N ALA A 213 -8.54 -8.17 8.70
CA ALA A 213 -9.19 -7.01 8.10
C ALA A 213 -10.73 -7.14 8.08
N CYS A 214 -11.26 -8.33 7.76
CA CYS A 214 -12.71 -8.59 7.81
C CYS A 214 -13.27 -8.60 9.24
N ALA A 215 -12.52 -9.09 10.21
CA ALA A 215 -12.95 -9.11 11.62
C ALA A 215 -13.02 -7.69 12.24
N SER A 216 -12.28 -6.72 11.67
CA SER A 216 -12.32 -5.32 12.09
C SER A 216 -13.45 -4.51 11.44
N THR A 217 -14.20 -5.05 10.47
CA THR A 217 -15.40 -4.40 9.93
C THR A 217 -16.62 -4.83 10.74
N PRO A 218 -17.17 -3.97 11.62
CA PRO A 218 -18.46 -4.27 12.24
C PRO A 218 -19.51 -4.38 11.15
N ALA A 219 -20.30 -5.45 11.18
CA ALA A 219 -21.42 -5.65 10.28
C ALA A 219 -22.31 -4.40 10.29
N ALA A 220 -22.39 -3.71 9.16
CA ALA A 220 -23.32 -2.62 8.97
C ALA A 220 -24.73 -3.23 8.91
N ASN A 221 -25.42 -3.19 10.06
CA ASN A 221 -26.87 -3.29 10.12
C ASN A 221 -27.48 -1.90 9.94
#